data_ec1c263c133ce958dd4217b8ad98c758
#
_entry.id   ec1c263c133ce958dd4217b8ad98c758
#
_cell.length_a   1.000
_cell.length_b   1.000
_cell.length_c   1.000
_cell.angle_alpha   90.00
_cell.angle_beta   90.00
_cell.angle_gamma   90.00
#
_symmetry.space_group_name_H-M   'P 1'
#
loop_
_entity.id
_entity.type
_entity.pdbx_description
1 polymer ?
#
loop_
_entity_poly.entity_id
_entity_poly.type
_entity_poly.pdbx_seq_one_letter_code
_entity_poly.pdbx_strand_id
1 'polypeptide(L)'
;MNTKKKNYIEGLDAMRGIAILGVVFYHLIPGKFPGGFLGVNMFFVLSGYLIYKGAEWEVTNGKYSVQKFYMKRIKKIFPPLIIMICSVCGMLAIFIPEVLKGKTSEIISVFGGYNNLWQIQQNASYFARMSNQSPFTHLWAIAIEMQFYIVWPVLFFMIKRGEKYFSKKKTLIILALVVLVGGAWMSVLYSPQNDVSRLYYGTDTRMFSLLMGVLVAIIQNNLKHSESKIVSYAKNIFLVMLSVLCICGYFIVEGQSAYVYLGGLFVNSVICALIVLLMSGSGFSRVIEKSPLTIVGKISYEIYLWMYPIIFIFGYYKANYGITSWVIQILLILGIAIVVLPFWQNWHCSRN
;
A
#
# COMPACT_ATOMS: atom_id res chain seq x y z
N MET A 1 -0.26 20.00 -30.49
CA MET A 1 0.41 18.88 -29.77
C MET A 1 -0.62 18.10 -28.98
N ASN A 2 -1.01 16.90 -29.46
CA ASN A 2 -1.94 16.04 -28.74
C ASN A 2 -1.26 15.51 -27.47
N THR A 3 -1.55 16.10 -26.31
CA THR A 3 -1.13 15.55 -25.01
C THR A 3 -1.85 14.23 -24.82
N LYS A 4 -1.12 13.11 -24.95
CA LYS A 4 -1.66 11.79 -24.62
C LYS A 4 -2.21 11.85 -23.19
N LYS A 5 -3.52 11.68 -23.03
CA LYS A 5 -4.15 11.57 -21.71
C LYS A 5 -3.39 10.50 -20.91
N LYS A 6 -3.12 10.79 -19.62
CA LYS A 6 -2.54 9.80 -18.69
C LYS A 6 -3.44 8.58 -18.73
N ASN A 7 -2.92 7.42 -19.18
CA ASN A 7 -3.71 6.21 -19.31
C ASN A 7 -4.17 5.77 -17.91
N TYR A 8 -5.42 6.08 -17.59
CA TYR A 8 -6.11 5.53 -16.43
C TYR A 8 -6.37 4.05 -16.69
N ILE A 9 -6.07 3.19 -15.73
CA ILE A 9 -6.35 1.76 -15.82
C ILE A 9 -7.54 1.48 -14.93
N GLU A 10 -8.64 1.09 -15.57
CA GLU A 10 -9.89 0.74 -14.91
C GLU A 10 -9.68 -0.43 -13.94
N GLY A 11 -10.35 -0.39 -12.80
CA GLY A 11 -10.33 -1.43 -11.78
C GLY A 11 -9.20 -1.34 -10.75
N LEU A 12 -8.14 -0.54 -10.97
CA LEU A 12 -7.06 -0.41 -9.97
C LEU A 12 -7.54 0.27 -8.68
N ASP A 13 -8.42 1.26 -8.77
CA ASP A 13 -9.00 1.88 -7.58
C ASP A 13 -9.91 0.89 -6.84
N ALA A 14 -10.67 0.03 -7.54
CA ALA A 14 -11.45 -1.01 -6.90
C ALA A 14 -10.56 -2.03 -6.14
N MET A 15 -9.39 -2.39 -6.70
CA MET A 15 -8.43 -3.25 -6.00
C MET A 15 -7.84 -2.57 -4.76
N ARG A 16 -7.60 -1.25 -4.80
CA ARG A 16 -7.25 -0.48 -3.60
C ARG A 16 -8.37 -0.51 -2.57
N GLY A 17 -9.63 -0.48 -3.03
CA GLY A 17 -10.81 -0.64 -2.17
C GLY A 17 -10.84 -1.99 -1.46
N ILE A 18 -10.59 -3.09 -2.18
CA ILE A 18 -10.49 -4.43 -1.59
C ILE A 18 -9.33 -4.50 -0.59
N ALA A 19 -8.18 -3.95 -0.95
CA ALA A 19 -6.99 -3.95 -0.10
C ALA A 19 -7.23 -3.19 1.22
N ILE A 20 -7.82 -1.99 1.16
CA ILE A 20 -8.07 -1.20 2.38
C ILE A 20 -9.12 -1.86 3.26
N LEU A 21 -10.16 -2.46 2.69
CA LEU A 21 -11.17 -3.19 3.46
C LEU A 21 -10.53 -4.39 4.19
N GLY A 22 -9.65 -5.14 3.53
CA GLY A 22 -8.87 -6.20 4.18
C GLY A 22 -8.12 -5.68 5.42
N VAL A 23 -7.39 -4.56 5.27
CA VAL A 23 -6.62 -3.95 6.36
C VAL A 23 -7.52 -3.43 7.49
N VAL A 24 -8.66 -2.78 7.16
CA VAL A 24 -9.63 -2.30 8.15
C VAL A 24 -10.20 -3.47 8.96
N PHE A 25 -10.67 -4.53 8.28
CA PHE A 25 -11.25 -5.69 8.96
C PHE A 25 -10.22 -6.48 9.77
N TYR A 26 -8.96 -6.53 9.33
CA TYR A 26 -7.87 -7.10 10.11
C TYR A 26 -7.71 -6.45 11.48
N HIS A 27 -7.80 -5.12 11.56
CA HIS A 27 -7.68 -4.39 12.82
C HIS A 27 -8.99 -4.37 13.61
N LEU A 28 -10.13 -4.36 12.93
CA LEU A 28 -11.45 -4.25 13.57
C LEU A 28 -11.94 -5.59 14.11
N ILE A 29 -11.73 -6.69 13.36
CA ILE A 29 -12.23 -8.03 13.67
C ILE A 29 -11.12 -9.06 13.38
N PRO A 30 -9.99 -9.03 14.11
CA PRO A 30 -8.82 -9.86 13.80
C PRO A 30 -9.11 -11.37 13.78
N GLY A 31 -10.00 -11.84 14.65
CA GLY A 31 -10.37 -13.26 14.70
C GLY A 31 -11.11 -13.79 13.46
N LYS A 32 -11.72 -12.90 12.65
CA LYS A 32 -12.41 -13.29 11.41
C LYS A 32 -11.60 -12.99 10.15
N PHE A 33 -10.67 -12.04 10.22
CA PHE A 33 -9.85 -11.59 9.09
C PHE A 33 -8.36 -11.63 9.45
N PRO A 34 -7.81 -12.78 9.87
CA PRO A 34 -6.43 -12.89 10.33
C PRO A 34 -5.39 -12.52 9.25
N GLY A 35 -5.75 -12.64 7.98
CA GLY A 35 -4.90 -12.36 6.83
C GLY A 35 -5.13 -11.01 6.17
N GLY A 36 -5.98 -10.14 6.72
CA GLY A 36 -6.27 -8.84 6.10
C GLY A 36 -5.05 -7.91 6.00
N PHE A 37 -3.98 -8.15 6.77
CA PHE A 37 -2.69 -7.48 6.65
C PHE A 37 -2.04 -7.65 5.27
N LEU A 38 -2.40 -8.68 4.50
CA LEU A 38 -1.97 -8.90 3.13
C LEU A 38 -2.40 -7.77 2.18
N GLY A 39 -3.43 -7.01 2.54
CA GLY A 39 -3.84 -5.81 1.79
C GLY A 39 -2.71 -4.78 1.64
N VAL A 40 -1.78 -4.70 2.60
CA VAL A 40 -0.61 -3.82 2.52
C VAL A 40 0.29 -4.20 1.34
N ASN A 41 0.44 -5.49 1.02
CA ASN A 41 1.22 -5.94 -0.14
C ASN A 41 0.62 -5.43 -1.46
N MET A 42 -0.71 -5.46 -1.59
CA MET A 42 -1.40 -4.90 -2.76
C MET A 42 -1.09 -3.40 -2.89
N PHE A 43 -1.10 -2.64 -1.78
CA PHE A 43 -0.73 -1.22 -1.82
C PHE A 43 0.71 -1.02 -2.27
N PHE A 44 1.66 -1.80 -1.79
CA PHE A 44 3.06 -1.70 -2.21
C PHE A 44 3.23 -2.01 -3.69
N VAL A 45 2.63 -3.08 -4.20
CA VAL A 45 2.66 -3.41 -5.63
C VAL A 45 2.03 -2.30 -6.48
N LEU A 46 0.85 -1.79 -6.08
CA LEU A 46 0.19 -0.69 -6.78
C LEU A 46 1.01 0.61 -6.73
N SER A 47 1.65 0.93 -5.59
CA SER A 47 2.51 2.11 -5.46
C SER A 47 3.72 2.03 -6.40
N GLY A 48 4.42 0.89 -6.44
CA GLY A 48 5.51 0.67 -7.38
C GLY A 48 5.09 0.76 -8.85
N TYR A 49 3.94 0.17 -9.17
CA TYR A 49 3.36 0.21 -10.52
C TYR A 49 3.01 1.64 -10.95
N LEU A 50 2.25 2.37 -10.14
CA LEU A 50 1.76 3.71 -10.47
C LEU A 50 2.89 4.74 -10.51
N ILE A 51 3.92 4.60 -9.68
CA ILE A 51 5.05 5.51 -9.67
C ILE A 51 5.87 5.37 -10.96
N TYR A 52 6.12 4.12 -11.43
CA TYR A 52 6.80 3.89 -12.70
C TYR A 52 5.98 4.41 -13.88
N LYS A 53 4.69 4.06 -13.98
CA LYS A 53 3.81 4.52 -15.07
C LYS A 53 3.73 6.05 -15.13
N GLY A 54 3.67 6.71 -13.95
CA GLY A 54 3.68 8.15 -13.87
C GLY A 54 4.97 8.78 -14.38
N ALA A 55 6.13 8.27 -13.94
CA ALA A 55 7.44 8.74 -14.36
C ALA A 55 7.67 8.51 -15.86
N GLU A 56 7.31 7.33 -16.36
CA GLU A 56 7.41 6.99 -17.79
C GLU A 56 6.55 7.92 -18.67
N TRP A 57 5.33 8.19 -18.25
CA TRP A 57 4.47 9.14 -18.95
C TRP A 57 5.06 10.56 -18.98
N GLU A 58 5.62 11.02 -17.85
CA GLU A 58 6.26 12.34 -17.76
C GLU A 58 7.52 12.43 -18.65
N VAL A 59 8.35 11.38 -18.69
CA VAL A 59 9.52 11.32 -19.59
C VAL A 59 9.08 11.35 -21.05
N THR A 60 8.11 10.52 -21.44
CA THR A 60 7.61 10.46 -22.83
C THR A 60 7.05 11.80 -23.31
N ASN A 61 6.52 12.62 -22.39
CA ASN A 61 6.00 13.97 -22.71
C ASN A 61 7.01 15.11 -22.44
N GLY A 62 8.27 14.80 -22.13
CA GLY A 62 9.31 15.81 -21.84
C GLY A 62 9.05 16.65 -20.58
N LYS A 63 8.26 16.14 -19.63
CA LYS A 63 7.81 16.86 -18.42
C LYS A 63 8.41 16.35 -17.12
N TYR A 64 9.25 15.30 -17.17
CA TYR A 64 9.83 14.71 -15.97
C TYR A 64 10.79 15.66 -15.28
N SER A 65 10.57 15.85 -14.00
CA SER A 65 11.45 16.64 -13.12
C SER A 65 11.45 16.01 -11.73
N VAL A 66 12.64 15.76 -11.20
CA VAL A 66 12.85 15.21 -9.85
C VAL A 66 12.21 16.12 -8.79
N GLN A 67 12.36 17.43 -8.91
CA GLN A 67 11.76 18.39 -7.98
C GLN A 67 10.22 18.34 -8.03
N LYS A 68 9.63 18.32 -9.24
CA LYS A 68 8.16 18.17 -9.39
C LYS A 68 7.67 16.83 -8.84
N PHE A 69 8.45 15.76 -9.02
CA PHE A 69 8.14 14.45 -8.48
C PHE A 69 8.03 14.50 -6.94
N TYR A 70 9.06 14.99 -6.24
CA TYR A 70 9.03 15.11 -4.79
C TYR A 70 7.91 16.02 -4.30
N MET A 71 7.73 17.17 -4.94
CA MET A 71 6.67 18.10 -4.56
C MET A 71 5.27 17.47 -4.66
N LYS A 72 5.01 16.68 -5.71
CA LYS A 72 3.73 15.95 -5.84
C LYS A 72 3.53 14.93 -4.70
N ARG A 73 4.60 14.25 -4.25
CA ARG A 73 4.52 13.29 -3.14
C ARG A 73 4.32 13.98 -1.80
N ILE A 74 5.09 15.01 -1.53
CA ILE A 74 4.94 15.84 -0.32
C ILE A 74 3.51 16.38 -0.21
N LYS A 75 3.00 17.02 -1.26
CA LYS A 75 1.64 17.56 -1.28
C LYS A 75 0.55 16.50 -1.14
N LYS A 76 0.80 15.25 -1.54
CA LYS A 76 -0.16 14.16 -1.42
C LYS A 76 -0.15 13.53 -0.03
N ILE A 77 1.04 13.36 0.59
CA ILE A 77 1.20 12.57 1.81
C ILE A 77 1.03 13.45 3.06
N PHE A 78 1.76 14.58 3.13
CA PHE A 78 1.89 15.33 4.37
C PHE A 78 0.62 16.06 4.81
N PRO A 79 -0.16 16.76 3.97
CA PRO A 79 -1.30 17.51 4.46
C PRO A 79 -2.34 16.65 5.20
N PRO A 80 -2.85 15.52 4.65
CA PRO A 80 -3.80 14.69 5.39
C PRO A 80 -3.14 13.99 6.59
N LEU A 81 -1.84 13.65 6.53
CA LEU A 81 -1.09 13.08 7.64
C LEU A 81 -0.97 14.08 8.81
N ILE A 82 -0.65 15.34 8.54
CA ILE A 82 -0.58 16.41 9.55
C ILE A 82 -1.94 16.61 10.20
N ILE A 83 -3.01 16.73 9.39
CA ILE A 83 -4.37 16.90 9.90
C ILE A 83 -4.73 15.75 10.84
N MET A 84 -4.46 14.51 10.44
CA MET A 84 -4.76 13.33 11.25
C MET A 84 -3.96 13.36 12.56
N ILE A 85 -2.64 13.56 12.51
CA ILE A 85 -1.79 13.55 13.73
C ILE A 85 -2.21 14.67 14.69
N CYS A 86 -2.40 15.91 14.19
CA CYS A 86 -2.81 17.03 15.03
C CYS A 86 -4.19 16.79 15.65
N SER A 87 -5.16 16.28 14.90
CA SER A 87 -6.50 15.98 15.41
C SER A 87 -6.48 14.88 16.46
N VAL A 88 -5.74 13.79 16.21
CA VAL A 88 -5.61 12.67 17.16
C VAL A 88 -4.87 13.11 18.41
N CYS A 89 -3.76 13.85 18.28
CA CYS A 89 -3.04 14.39 19.45
C CYS A 89 -3.91 15.36 20.26
N GLY A 90 -4.65 16.26 19.62
CA GLY A 90 -5.56 17.17 20.29
C GLY A 90 -6.66 16.45 21.05
N MET A 91 -7.27 15.45 20.43
CA MET A 91 -8.30 14.64 21.08
C MET A 91 -7.73 13.84 22.26
N LEU A 92 -6.59 13.19 22.08
CA LEU A 92 -5.92 12.44 23.17
C LEU A 92 -5.50 13.36 24.30
N ALA A 93 -5.00 14.58 24.02
CA ALA A 93 -4.61 15.54 25.05
C ALA A 93 -5.79 15.93 25.96
N ILE A 94 -7.01 15.99 25.42
CA ILE A 94 -8.22 16.33 26.18
C ILE A 94 -8.78 15.12 26.92
N PHE A 95 -8.86 13.96 26.29
CA PHE A 95 -9.59 12.81 26.79
C PHE A 95 -8.71 11.72 27.43
N ILE A 96 -7.48 11.56 26.96
CA ILE A 96 -6.58 10.45 27.38
C ILE A 96 -5.10 10.92 27.36
N PRO A 97 -4.73 11.95 28.16
CA PRO A 97 -3.40 12.56 28.07
C PRO A 97 -2.25 11.61 28.39
N GLU A 98 -2.49 10.55 29.15
CA GLU A 98 -1.49 9.53 29.48
C GLU A 98 -0.98 8.76 28.26
N VAL A 99 -1.81 8.60 27.24
CA VAL A 99 -1.44 7.92 25.98
C VAL A 99 -0.40 8.72 25.20
N LEU A 100 -0.39 10.05 25.31
CA LEU A 100 0.59 10.91 24.63
C LEU A 100 1.97 10.92 25.28
N LYS A 101 2.09 10.46 26.51
CA LYS A 101 3.39 10.41 27.19
C LYS A 101 4.37 9.54 26.40
N GLY A 102 5.54 10.11 26.09
CA GLY A 102 6.61 9.42 25.32
C GLY A 102 6.34 9.23 23.83
N LYS A 103 5.26 9.80 23.24
CA LYS A 103 4.94 9.66 21.81
C LYS A 103 5.68 10.62 20.88
N THR A 104 6.42 11.59 21.44
CA THR A 104 7.15 12.59 20.63
C THR A 104 8.13 11.95 19.66
N SER A 105 8.93 10.96 20.09
CA SER A 105 9.88 10.25 19.22
C SER A 105 9.19 9.44 18.12
N GLU A 106 8.03 8.83 18.43
CA GLU A 106 7.22 8.12 17.45
C GLU A 106 6.68 9.09 16.38
N ILE A 107 6.12 10.23 16.78
CA ILE A 107 5.60 11.27 15.87
C ILE A 107 6.72 11.83 14.99
N ILE A 108 7.89 12.12 15.56
CA ILE A 108 9.06 12.56 14.79
C ILE A 108 9.46 11.51 13.77
N SER A 109 9.44 10.23 14.13
CA SER A 109 9.78 9.13 13.22
C SER A 109 8.79 9.01 12.05
N VAL A 110 7.52 9.34 12.27
CA VAL A 110 6.49 9.36 11.21
C VAL A 110 6.80 10.47 10.21
N PHE A 111 7.02 11.69 10.66
CA PHE A 111 7.37 12.82 9.78
C PHE A 111 8.72 12.64 9.09
N GLY A 112 9.67 11.99 9.76
CA GLY A 112 10.98 11.66 9.19
C GLY A 112 10.96 10.50 8.20
N GLY A 113 9.83 9.78 8.06
CA GLY A 113 9.70 8.65 7.14
C GLY A 113 10.47 7.39 7.58
N TYR A 114 10.75 7.24 8.89
CA TYR A 114 11.45 6.07 9.43
C TYR A 114 10.70 5.38 10.58
N ASN A 115 9.38 5.58 10.65
CA ASN A 115 8.56 4.99 11.71
C ASN A 115 8.65 3.45 11.77
N ASN A 116 8.80 2.78 10.64
CA ASN A 116 9.00 1.34 10.59
C ASN A 116 10.32 0.91 11.29
N LEU A 117 11.41 1.65 11.08
CA LEU A 117 12.70 1.40 11.77
C LEU A 117 12.60 1.73 13.26
N TRP A 118 11.89 2.80 13.62
CA TRP A 118 11.61 3.15 15.00
C TRP A 118 10.83 2.02 15.70
N GLN A 119 9.79 1.45 15.05
CA GLN A 119 9.04 0.29 15.59
C GLN A 119 9.94 -0.93 15.83
N ILE A 120 10.88 -1.20 14.93
CA ILE A 120 11.87 -2.29 15.11
C ILE A 120 12.74 -2.03 16.33
N GLN A 121 13.27 -0.81 16.51
CA GLN A 121 14.11 -0.44 17.63
C GLN A 121 13.40 -0.55 19.00
N GLN A 122 12.07 -0.37 19.01
CA GLN A 122 11.28 -0.54 20.24
C GLN A 122 11.05 -2.03 20.60
N ASN A 123 11.60 -2.98 19.83
CA ASN A 123 11.31 -4.41 19.94
C ASN A 123 9.80 -4.71 19.97
N ALA A 124 9.08 -3.93 19.20
CA ALA A 124 7.64 -3.87 19.20
C ALA A 124 7.08 -4.99 18.33
N SER A 125 6.56 -6.06 18.93
CA SER A 125 5.85 -7.09 18.18
C SER A 125 4.60 -6.50 17.52
N TYR A 126 4.53 -6.55 16.17
CA TYR A 126 3.36 -6.11 15.42
C TYR A 126 2.12 -6.95 15.76
N PHE A 127 2.30 -8.27 15.82
CA PHE A 127 1.19 -9.20 16.01
C PHE A 127 0.78 -9.38 17.47
N ALA A 128 1.71 -9.28 18.43
CA ALA A 128 1.40 -9.29 19.86
C ALA A 128 0.75 -7.97 20.33
N ARG A 129 1.01 -6.87 19.63
CA ARG A 129 0.53 -5.52 19.95
C ARG A 129 -0.81 -5.15 19.31
N MET A 130 -1.61 -6.09 18.88
CA MET A 130 -3.02 -5.81 18.62
C MET A 130 -3.76 -5.29 19.88
N SER A 131 -3.08 -5.26 21.04
CA SER A 131 -3.46 -4.54 22.26
C SER A 131 -2.86 -3.12 22.26
N ASN A 132 -3.46 -2.22 21.49
CA ASN A 132 -3.52 -0.77 21.70
C ASN A 132 -2.33 -0.06 22.40
N GLN A 133 -1.11 -0.09 21.84
CA GLN A 133 0.02 0.63 22.46
C GLN A 133 0.22 2.05 21.89
N SER A 134 -0.15 2.31 20.66
CA SER A 134 -0.07 3.64 20.07
C SER A 134 -1.06 3.79 18.91
N PRO A 135 -1.75 4.95 18.81
CA PRO A 135 -2.64 5.25 17.70
C PRO A 135 -1.90 5.44 16.36
N PHE A 136 -0.57 5.50 16.37
CA PHE A 136 0.27 5.79 15.20
C PHE A 136 1.01 4.56 14.67
N THR A 137 0.87 3.40 15.30
CA THR A 137 1.62 2.18 14.95
C THR A 137 1.47 1.79 13.46
N HIS A 138 0.27 1.94 12.88
CA HIS A 138 0.00 1.57 11.50
C HIS A 138 0.79 2.39 10.46
N LEU A 139 1.34 3.54 10.82
CA LEU A 139 2.04 4.45 9.90
C LEU A 139 3.39 3.91 9.39
N TRP A 140 3.84 2.77 9.90
CA TRP A 140 5.06 2.10 9.44
C TRP A 140 5.08 1.83 7.93
N ALA A 141 3.92 1.49 7.32
CA ALA A 141 3.87 1.18 5.91
C ALA A 141 4.05 2.44 5.04
N ILE A 142 3.54 3.60 5.49
CA ILE A 142 3.79 4.90 4.85
C ILE A 142 5.29 5.24 4.90
N ALA A 143 5.97 4.92 6.01
CA ALA A 143 7.41 5.14 6.13
C ALA A 143 8.19 4.36 5.05
N ILE A 144 7.86 3.09 4.81
CA ILE A 144 8.47 2.29 3.72
C ILE A 144 8.20 2.93 2.34
N GLU A 145 6.97 3.38 2.08
CA GLU A 145 6.65 4.08 0.83
C GLU A 145 7.45 5.39 0.69
N MET A 146 7.58 6.18 1.77
CA MET A 146 8.37 7.42 1.75
C MET A 146 9.85 7.14 1.44
N GLN A 147 10.44 6.11 2.05
CA GLN A 147 11.81 5.68 1.76
C GLN A 147 11.95 5.25 0.29
N PHE A 148 11.00 4.49 -0.25
CA PHE A 148 10.98 4.14 -1.66
C PHE A 148 10.93 5.39 -2.56
N TYR A 149 10.11 6.38 -2.22
CA TYR A 149 10.02 7.63 -2.98
C TYR A 149 11.32 8.43 -2.96
N ILE A 150 12.07 8.40 -1.85
CA ILE A 150 13.39 9.06 -1.78
C ILE A 150 14.37 8.43 -2.77
N VAL A 151 14.41 7.11 -2.87
CA VAL A 151 15.35 6.38 -3.76
C VAL A 151 14.85 6.35 -5.21
N TRP A 152 13.56 6.57 -5.44
CA TRP A 152 12.91 6.36 -6.73
C TRP A 152 13.56 7.06 -7.92
N PRO A 153 13.90 8.37 -7.88
CA PRO A 153 14.50 9.04 -9.04
C PRO A 153 15.80 8.40 -9.49
N VAL A 154 16.63 7.98 -8.54
CA VAL A 154 17.89 7.27 -8.81
C VAL A 154 17.61 5.91 -9.44
N LEU A 155 16.71 5.14 -8.86
CA LEU A 155 16.31 3.82 -9.37
C LEU A 155 15.73 3.93 -10.79
N PHE A 156 14.84 4.90 -11.01
CA PHE A 156 14.25 5.14 -12.33
C PHE A 156 15.30 5.51 -13.37
N PHE A 157 16.26 6.38 -13.02
CA PHE A 157 17.39 6.72 -13.88
C PHE A 157 18.24 5.49 -14.20
N MET A 158 18.54 4.64 -13.19
CA MET A 158 19.30 3.40 -13.39
C MET A 158 18.57 2.45 -14.35
N ILE A 159 17.26 2.29 -14.22
CA ILE A 159 16.43 1.47 -15.12
C ILE A 159 16.53 2.01 -16.55
N LYS A 160 16.35 3.32 -16.76
CA LYS A 160 16.43 3.94 -18.10
C LYS A 160 17.82 3.86 -18.71
N ARG A 161 18.85 4.01 -17.91
CA ARG A 161 20.24 3.82 -18.33
C ARG A 161 20.50 2.36 -18.70
N GLY A 162 20.02 1.41 -17.90
CA GLY A 162 20.09 -0.01 -18.20
C GLY A 162 19.40 -0.39 -19.51
N GLU A 163 18.19 0.13 -19.76
CA GLU A 163 17.47 -0.06 -21.04
C GLU A 163 18.29 0.43 -22.24
N LYS A 164 19.02 1.54 -22.07
CA LYS A 164 19.88 2.13 -23.13
C LYS A 164 21.15 1.33 -23.37
N TYR A 165 21.85 0.89 -22.32
CA TYR A 165 23.20 0.27 -22.43
C TYR A 165 23.15 -1.25 -22.61
N PHE A 166 22.19 -1.95 -21.96
CA PHE A 166 22.12 -3.42 -21.99
C PHE A 166 21.00 -3.97 -22.86
N SER A 167 19.92 -3.31 -23.00
CA SER A 167 18.64 -3.61 -23.64
C SER A 167 17.51 -3.72 -22.62
N LYS A 168 16.28 -3.49 -23.08
CA LYS A 168 15.08 -3.63 -22.23
C LYS A 168 14.95 -5.02 -21.61
N LYS A 169 15.25 -6.09 -22.39
CA LYS A 169 15.16 -7.48 -21.90
C LYS A 169 16.15 -7.76 -20.78
N LYS A 170 17.42 -7.36 -20.94
CA LYS A 170 18.45 -7.56 -19.90
C LYS A 170 18.13 -6.77 -18.63
N THR A 171 17.69 -5.50 -18.76
CA THR A 171 17.29 -4.67 -17.63
C THR A 171 16.10 -5.30 -16.86
N LEU A 172 15.12 -5.86 -17.59
CA LEU A 172 13.99 -6.56 -16.99
C LEU A 172 14.46 -7.80 -16.21
N ILE A 173 15.38 -8.58 -16.77
CA ILE A 173 15.96 -9.76 -16.08
C ILE A 173 16.70 -9.34 -14.81
N ILE A 174 17.53 -8.29 -14.87
CA ILE A 174 18.26 -7.78 -13.70
C ILE A 174 17.27 -7.35 -12.62
N LEU A 175 16.23 -6.58 -12.97
CA LEU A 175 15.21 -6.16 -12.01
C LEU A 175 14.45 -7.36 -11.42
N ALA A 176 14.11 -8.37 -12.23
CA ALA A 176 13.48 -9.59 -11.76
C ALA A 176 14.37 -10.36 -10.77
N LEU A 177 15.68 -10.43 -11.03
CA LEU A 177 16.64 -11.03 -10.09
C LEU A 177 16.72 -10.25 -8.78
N VAL A 178 16.73 -8.92 -8.82
CA VAL A 178 16.70 -8.08 -7.60
C VAL A 178 15.43 -8.34 -6.79
N VAL A 179 14.29 -8.47 -7.44
CA VAL A 179 13.00 -8.80 -6.79
C VAL A 179 13.05 -10.18 -6.15
N LEU A 180 13.59 -11.19 -6.84
CA LEU A 180 13.74 -12.55 -6.33
C LEU A 180 14.69 -12.60 -5.12
N VAL A 181 15.84 -11.95 -5.22
CA VAL A 181 16.80 -11.85 -4.10
C VAL A 181 16.17 -11.16 -2.91
N GLY A 182 15.44 -10.05 -3.12
CA GLY A 182 14.73 -9.35 -2.05
C GLY A 182 13.65 -10.20 -1.36
N GLY A 183 12.93 -11.04 -2.13
CA GLY A 183 11.98 -12.01 -1.58
C GLY A 183 12.67 -13.14 -0.79
N ALA A 184 13.75 -13.69 -1.34
CA ALA A 184 14.55 -14.71 -0.68
C ALA A 184 15.24 -14.19 0.60
N TRP A 185 15.64 -12.93 0.62
CA TRP A 185 16.27 -12.28 1.78
C TRP A 185 15.40 -12.35 3.04
N MET A 186 14.09 -12.15 2.91
CA MET A 186 13.16 -12.32 4.01
C MET A 186 13.22 -13.74 4.58
N SER A 187 13.27 -14.76 3.72
CA SER A 187 13.34 -16.16 4.15
C SER A 187 14.67 -16.50 4.82
N VAL A 188 15.77 -15.91 4.37
CA VAL A 188 17.11 -16.08 4.98
C VAL A 188 17.16 -15.48 6.39
N LEU A 189 16.49 -14.35 6.60
CA LEU A 189 16.44 -13.68 7.90
C LEU A 189 15.44 -14.30 8.87
N TYR A 190 14.56 -15.20 8.40
CA TYR A 190 13.58 -15.84 9.26
C TYR A 190 14.24 -16.76 10.28
N SER A 191 13.84 -16.63 11.55
CA SER A 191 14.22 -17.53 12.62
C SER A 191 12.99 -17.86 13.45
N PRO A 192 12.69 -19.15 13.70
CA PRO A 192 11.52 -19.57 14.50
C PRO A 192 11.53 -19.03 15.93
N GLN A 193 12.70 -18.70 16.48
CA GLN A 193 12.86 -18.21 17.86
C GLN A 193 12.64 -16.69 17.99
N ASN A 194 12.67 -15.96 16.87
CA ASN A 194 12.58 -14.50 16.88
C ASN A 194 11.17 -14.02 16.51
N ASP A 195 10.78 -12.87 17.07
CA ASP A 195 9.56 -12.20 16.67
C ASP A 195 9.65 -11.77 15.18
N VAL A 196 8.61 -12.09 14.43
CA VAL A 196 8.55 -11.86 12.98
C VAL A 196 8.36 -10.39 12.60
N SER A 197 8.15 -9.50 13.57
CA SER A 197 7.86 -8.08 13.32
C SER A 197 9.02 -7.35 12.65
N ARG A 198 10.28 -7.75 12.93
CA ARG A 198 11.45 -7.26 12.20
C ARG A 198 11.32 -7.51 10.69
N LEU A 199 10.84 -8.68 10.30
CA LEU A 199 10.65 -9.04 8.89
C LEU A 199 9.45 -8.32 8.28
N TYR A 200 8.43 -8.08 9.10
CA TYR A 200 7.21 -7.41 8.66
C TYR A 200 7.40 -5.89 8.49
N TYR A 201 8.14 -5.24 9.39
CA TYR A 201 8.44 -3.81 9.34
C TYR A 201 9.64 -3.44 8.47
N GLY A 202 10.53 -4.39 8.15
CA GLY A 202 11.79 -4.11 7.49
C GLY A 202 11.62 -3.56 6.09
N THR A 203 12.29 -2.46 5.77
CA THR A 203 12.30 -1.90 4.42
C THR A 203 12.98 -2.87 3.46
N ASP A 204 14.08 -3.47 3.86
CA ASP A 204 14.85 -4.47 3.12
C ASP A 204 14.04 -5.73 2.79
N THR A 205 13.17 -6.14 3.69
CA THR A 205 12.32 -7.33 3.53
C THR A 205 10.98 -7.04 2.84
N ARG A 206 10.62 -5.78 2.61
CA ARG A 206 9.33 -5.38 1.99
C ARG A 206 9.49 -4.68 0.65
N MET A 207 10.68 -4.15 0.35
CA MET A 207 10.97 -3.38 -0.88
C MET A 207 10.70 -4.20 -2.16
N PHE A 208 10.84 -5.53 -2.11
CA PHE A 208 10.56 -6.40 -3.26
C PHE A 208 9.12 -6.26 -3.78
N SER A 209 8.14 -5.99 -2.90
CA SER A 209 6.73 -5.81 -3.31
C SER A 209 6.55 -4.53 -4.15
N LEU A 210 7.22 -3.43 -3.77
CA LEU A 210 7.22 -2.19 -4.55
C LEU A 210 7.94 -2.38 -5.90
N LEU A 211 9.11 -3.05 -5.89
CA LEU A 211 9.86 -3.38 -7.10
C LEU A 211 9.09 -4.33 -8.03
N MET A 212 8.31 -5.26 -7.47
CA MET A 212 7.41 -6.13 -8.23
C MET A 212 6.38 -5.30 -9.03
N GLY A 213 5.82 -4.25 -8.42
CA GLY A 213 4.95 -3.30 -9.11
C GLY A 213 5.66 -2.59 -10.26
N VAL A 214 6.91 -2.16 -10.06
CA VAL A 214 7.74 -1.57 -11.13
C VAL A 214 7.97 -2.58 -12.26
N LEU A 215 8.32 -3.82 -11.93
CA LEU A 215 8.54 -4.91 -12.87
C LEU A 215 7.31 -5.12 -13.78
N VAL A 216 6.13 -5.21 -13.18
CA VAL A 216 4.85 -5.35 -13.90
C VAL A 216 4.60 -4.17 -14.84
N ALA A 217 4.87 -2.93 -14.39
CA ALA A 217 4.69 -1.75 -15.21
C ALA A 217 5.60 -1.77 -16.46
N ILE A 218 6.84 -2.25 -16.34
CA ILE A 218 7.77 -2.41 -17.46
C ILE A 218 7.28 -3.53 -18.41
N ILE A 219 6.88 -4.68 -17.86
CA ILE A 219 6.33 -5.80 -18.66
C ILE A 219 5.13 -5.32 -19.48
N GLN A 220 4.18 -4.64 -18.84
CA GLN A 220 2.96 -4.16 -19.50
C GLN A 220 3.25 -3.18 -20.66
N ASN A 221 4.29 -2.32 -20.54
CA ASN A 221 4.67 -1.42 -21.62
C ASN A 221 5.21 -2.14 -22.85
N ASN A 222 5.66 -3.39 -22.69
CA ASN A 222 6.22 -4.21 -23.78
C ASN A 222 5.21 -5.21 -24.35
N LEU A 223 4.05 -5.39 -23.73
CA LEU A 223 2.99 -6.28 -24.26
C LEU A 223 2.26 -5.61 -25.43
N LYS A 224 2.07 -6.39 -26.50
CA LYS A 224 1.25 -5.98 -27.65
C LYS A 224 -0.23 -6.22 -27.30
N HIS A 225 -1.10 -5.27 -27.61
CA HIS A 225 -2.52 -5.30 -27.24
C HIS A 225 -3.44 -6.02 -28.25
N SER A 226 -2.91 -6.92 -29.07
CA SER A 226 -3.76 -7.71 -29.98
C SER A 226 -4.09 -9.05 -29.32
N GLU A 227 -5.26 -9.16 -28.70
CA GLU A 227 -5.72 -10.40 -28.07
C GLU A 227 -6.91 -10.99 -28.86
N SER A 228 -6.88 -12.30 -29.09
CA SER A 228 -8.06 -13.01 -29.59
C SER A 228 -9.16 -13.04 -28.52
N LYS A 229 -10.44 -13.23 -28.92
CA LYS A 229 -11.56 -13.32 -27.97
C LYS A 229 -11.36 -14.41 -26.92
N ILE A 230 -10.77 -15.55 -27.30
CA ILE A 230 -10.50 -16.69 -26.42
C ILE A 230 -9.48 -16.28 -25.33
N VAL A 231 -8.38 -15.62 -25.73
CA VAL A 231 -7.35 -15.14 -24.80
C VAL A 231 -7.92 -14.11 -23.84
N SER A 232 -8.76 -13.19 -24.34
CA SER A 232 -9.43 -12.19 -23.49
C SER A 232 -10.37 -12.83 -22.47
N TYR A 233 -11.10 -13.89 -22.85
CA TYR A 233 -11.97 -14.63 -21.94
C TYR A 233 -11.18 -15.38 -20.85
N ALA A 234 -10.15 -16.13 -21.26
CA ALA A 234 -9.26 -16.83 -20.32
C ALA A 234 -8.60 -15.87 -19.34
N LYS A 235 -8.15 -14.70 -19.80
CA LYS A 235 -7.59 -13.62 -18.99
C LYS A 235 -8.58 -13.14 -17.90
N ASN A 236 -9.85 -12.92 -18.26
CA ASN A 236 -10.87 -12.50 -17.29
C ASN A 236 -11.13 -13.59 -16.24
N ILE A 237 -11.24 -14.86 -16.63
CA ILE A 237 -11.41 -15.98 -15.67
C ILE A 237 -10.24 -16.03 -14.71
N PHE A 238 -9.01 -15.98 -15.21
CA PHE A 238 -7.80 -16.05 -14.40
C PHE A 238 -7.69 -14.86 -13.45
N LEU A 239 -8.04 -13.66 -13.91
CA LEU A 239 -8.09 -12.46 -13.09
C LEU A 239 -9.09 -12.56 -11.94
N VAL A 240 -10.31 -13.08 -12.20
CA VAL A 240 -11.32 -13.32 -11.16
C VAL A 240 -10.80 -14.35 -10.17
N MET A 241 -10.23 -15.46 -10.64
CA MET A 241 -9.68 -16.52 -9.79
C MET A 241 -8.57 -15.98 -8.85
N LEU A 242 -7.63 -15.18 -9.37
CA LEU A 242 -6.59 -14.55 -8.56
C LEU A 242 -7.16 -13.55 -7.55
N SER A 243 -8.19 -12.79 -7.95
CA SER A 243 -8.85 -11.83 -7.05
C SER A 243 -9.57 -12.55 -5.90
N VAL A 244 -10.26 -13.64 -6.20
CA VAL A 244 -10.89 -14.51 -5.18
C VAL A 244 -9.83 -15.12 -4.26
N LEU A 245 -8.73 -15.65 -4.82
CA LEU A 245 -7.63 -16.21 -4.04
C LEU A 245 -7.03 -15.17 -3.08
N CYS A 246 -6.83 -13.94 -3.54
CA CYS A 246 -6.35 -12.83 -2.71
C CYS A 246 -7.31 -12.53 -1.55
N ILE A 247 -8.62 -12.50 -1.81
CA ILE A 247 -9.66 -12.28 -0.80
C ILE A 247 -9.73 -13.47 0.18
N CYS A 248 -9.66 -14.71 -0.30
CA CYS A 248 -9.62 -15.90 0.56
C CYS A 248 -8.42 -15.86 1.53
N GLY A 249 -7.28 -15.34 1.08
CA GLY A 249 -6.12 -15.11 1.93
C GLY A 249 -6.42 -14.26 3.16
N TYR A 250 -7.36 -13.30 3.08
CA TYR A 250 -7.74 -12.47 4.22
C TYR A 250 -8.41 -13.25 5.36
N PHE A 251 -9.02 -14.40 5.06
CA PHE A 251 -9.72 -15.23 6.04
C PHE A 251 -8.87 -16.37 6.60
N ILE A 252 -7.79 -16.75 5.91
CA ILE A 252 -7.08 -18.01 6.19
C ILE A 252 -5.66 -17.77 6.68
N VAL A 253 -4.99 -16.72 6.17
CA VAL A 253 -3.55 -16.51 6.41
C VAL A 253 -3.31 -15.90 7.78
N GLU A 254 -2.60 -16.62 8.64
CA GLU A 254 -2.21 -16.12 9.96
C GLU A 254 -0.84 -15.41 9.90
N GLY A 255 -0.80 -14.16 10.39
CA GLY A 255 0.37 -13.31 10.25
C GLY A 255 1.63 -13.76 10.99
N GLN A 256 1.52 -14.61 12.01
CA GLN A 256 2.67 -15.16 12.74
C GLN A 256 3.19 -16.49 12.17
N SER A 257 2.51 -17.06 11.21
CA SER A 257 2.87 -18.36 10.64
C SER A 257 4.18 -18.29 9.85
N ALA A 258 5.05 -19.27 10.03
CA ALA A 258 6.36 -19.36 9.37
C ALA A 258 6.27 -19.27 7.83
N TYR A 259 5.29 -19.94 7.22
CA TYR A 259 5.13 -19.94 5.76
C TYR A 259 4.94 -18.54 5.16
N VAL A 260 4.41 -17.59 5.95
CA VAL A 260 4.23 -16.19 5.51
C VAL A 260 5.58 -15.57 5.17
N TYR A 261 6.61 -15.80 5.97
CA TYR A 261 7.96 -15.24 5.83
C TYR A 261 8.90 -16.12 5.00
N LEU A 262 8.62 -17.42 4.90
CA LEU A 262 9.35 -18.37 4.07
C LEU A 262 8.90 -18.35 2.60
N GLY A 263 8.26 -17.28 2.14
CA GLY A 263 7.84 -17.08 0.76
C GLY A 263 6.38 -16.67 0.58
N GLY A 264 5.51 -16.80 1.58
CA GLY A 264 4.08 -16.48 1.48
C GLY A 264 3.82 -15.03 1.09
N LEU A 265 4.54 -14.06 1.68
CA LEU A 265 4.44 -12.64 1.30
C LEU A 265 4.95 -12.38 -0.12
N PHE A 266 5.96 -13.12 -0.57
CA PHE A 266 6.45 -13.04 -1.94
C PHE A 266 5.39 -13.56 -2.92
N VAL A 267 4.84 -14.74 -2.67
CA VAL A 267 3.75 -15.33 -3.48
C VAL A 267 2.53 -14.41 -3.52
N ASN A 268 2.13 -13.85 -2.38
CA ASN A 268 1.05 -12.86 -2.34
C ASN A 268 1.36 -11.63 -3.21
N SER A 269 2.59 -11.12 -3.18
CA SER A 269 3.01 -10.00 -4.05
C SER A 269 2.99 -10.38 -5.53
N VAL A 270 3.33 -11.63 -5.89
CA VAL A 270 3.20 -12.14 -7.27
C VAL A 270 1.72 -12.17 -7.68
N ILE A 271 0.82 -12.67 -6.83
CA ILE A 271 -0.63 -12.67 -7.08
C ILE A 271 -1.13 -11.24 -7.32
N CYS A 272 -0.78 -10.30 -6.45
CA CYS A 272 -1.12 -8.89 -6.59
C CYS A 272 -0.58 -8.30 -7.91
N ALA A 273 0.66 -8.62 -8.27
CA ALA A 273 1.32 -8.19 -9.50
C ALA A 273 0.61 -8.73 -10.75
N LEU A 274 0.23 -10.00 -10.75
CA LEU A 274 -0.56 -10.62 -11.83
C LEU A 274 -1.94 -9.98 -11.96
N ILE A 275 -2.62 -9.70 -10.85
CA ILE A 275 -3.89 -8.97 -10.86
C ILE A 275 -3.70 -7.61 -11.56
N VAL A 276 -2.71 -6.82 -11.15
CA VAL A 276 -2.42 -5.51 -11.74
C VAL A 276 -2.09 -5.62 -13.24
N LEU A 277 -1.31 -6.63 -13.63
CA LEU A 277 -0.95 -6.87 -15.03
C LEU A 277 -2.18 -7.18 -15.88
N LEU A 278 -3.05 -8.05 -15.41
CA LEU A 278 -4.22 -8.54 -16.11
C LEU A 278 -5.39 -7.55 -16.14
N MET A 279 -5.43 -6.57 -15.23
CA MET A 279 -6.47 -5.52 -15.20
C MET A 279 -6.50 -4.71 -16.48
N SER A 280 -5.36 -4.46 -17.11
CA SER A 280 -5.30 -3.62 -18.31
C SER A 280 -6.10 -4.21 -19.47
N GLY A 281 -7.15 -3.49 -19.90
CA GLY A 281 -8.00 -3.87 -21.04
C GLY A 281 -8.92 -5.07 -20.78
N SER A 282 -9.04 -5.56 -19.53
CA SER A 282 -9.91 -6.68 -19.21
C SER A 282 -11.40 -6.27 -19.15
N GLY A 283 -12.30 -7.20 -19.46
CA GLY A 283 -13.75 -6.98 -19.28
C GLY A 283 -14.12 -6.85 -17.79
N PHE A 284 -13.46 -7.64 -16.94
CA PHE A 284 -13.65 -7.62 -15.49
C PHE A 284 -13.27 -6.26 -14.88
N SER A 285 -12.17 -5.62 -15.33
CA SER A 285 -11.77 -4.31 -14.82
C SER A 285 -12.84 -3.24 -15.06
N ARG A 286 -13.50 -3.27 -16.23
CA ARG A 286 -14.61 -2.36 -16.56
C ARG A 286 -15.84 -2.57 -15.68
N VAL A 287 -16.11 -3.81 -15.29
CA VAL A 287 -17.23 -4.15 -14.39
C VAL A 287 -16.94 -3.69 -12.96
N ILE A 288 -15.76 -4.06 -12.43
CA ILE A 288 -15.40 -3.73 -11.06
C ILE A 288 -15.18 -2.22 -10.85
N GLU A 289 -14.79 -1.48 -11.89
CA GLU A 289 -14.66 -0.02 -11.87
C GLU A 289 -15.96 0.70 -11.51
N LYS A 290 -17.10 0.11 -11.91
CA LYS A 290 -18.45 0.64 -11.62
C LYS A 290 -18.93 0.29 -10.20
N SER A 291 -18.20 -0.54 -9.48
CA SER A 291 -18.60 -0.96 -8.13
C SER A 291 -18.31 0.13 -7.09
N PRO A 292 -19.00 0.13 -5.93
CA PRO A 292 -18.69 1.02 -4.80
C PRO A 292 -17.26 0.90 -4.30
N LEU A 293 -16.58 -0.23 -4.55
CA LEU A 293 -15.18 -0.46 -4.19
C LEU A 293 -14.25 0.59 -4.82
N THR A 294 -14.57 1.09 -6.01
CA THR A 294 -13.79 2.16 -6.65
C THR A 294 -13.82 3.46 -5.84
N ILE A 295 -14.97 3.80 -5.26
CA ILE A 295 -15.10 4.99 -4.38
C ILE A 295 -14.24 4.80 -3.14
N VAL A 296 -14.36 3.64 -2.47
CA VAL A 296 -13.55 3.28 -1.31
C VAL A 296 -12.05 3.32 -1.64
N GLY A 297 -11.67 2.82 -2.81
CA GLY A 297 -10.27 2.83 -3.27
C GLY A 297 -9.72 4.23 -3.51
N LYS A 298 -10.53 5.15 -4.04
CA LYS A 298 -10.13 6.55 -4.26
C LYS A 298 -9.81 7.28 -2.96
N ILE A 299 -10.52 6.98 -1.87
CA ILE A 299 -10.30 7.54 -0.53
C ILE A 299 -9.52 6.61 0.39
N SER A 300 -8.87 5.57 -0.17
CA SER A 300 -8.20 4.52 0.64
C SER A 300 -7.06 5.06 1.51
N TYR A 301 -6.40 6.15 1.11
CA TYR A 301 -5.35 6.77 1.91
C TYR A 301 -5.92 7.44 3.17
N GLU A 302 -7.00 8.16 3.05
CA GLU A 302 -7.71 8.79 4.17
C GLU A 302 -8.28 7.72 5.11
N ILE A 303 -8.90 6.66 4.56
CA ILE A 303 -9.36 5.52 5.37
C ILE A 303 -8.19 4.91 6.14
N TYR A 304 -7.03 4.69 5.49
CA TYR A 304 -5.85 4.14 6.13
C TYR A 304 -5.35 5.00 7.29
N LEU A 305 -5.31 6.33 7.11
CA LEU A 305 -4.87 7.25 8.17
C LEU A 305 -5.76 7.21 9.41
N TRP A 306 -7.09 7.20 9.21
CA TRP A 306 -8.05 7.36 10.30
C TRP A 306 -8.51 6.05 10.94
N MET A 307 -8.43 4.92 10.23
CA MET A 307 -8.94 3.64 10.74
C MET A 307 -8.32 3.25 12.08
N TYR A 308 -7.00 3.30 12.18
CA TYR A 308 -6.30 2.77 13.35
C TYR A 308 -6.45 3.65 14.59
N PRO A 309 -6.34 4.99 14.53
CA PRO A 309 -6.65 5.86 15.66
C PRO A 309 -8.08 5.67 16.20
N ILE A 310 -9.07 5.50 15.32
CA ILE A 310 -10.46 5.26 15.73
C ILE A 310 -10.58 3.91 16.44
N ILE A 311 -10.07 2.84 15.84
CA ILE A 311 -10.08 1.49 16.45
C ILE A 311 -9.32 1.49 17.78
N PHE A 312 -8.19 2.21 17.86
CA PHE A 312 -7.40 2.38 19.08
C PHE A 312 -8.21 2.98 20.23
N ILE A 313 -8.93 4.09 19.97
CA ILE A 313 -9.74 4.79 20.98
C ILE A 313 -10.87 3.90 21.46
N PHE A 314 -11.60 3.24 20.57
CA PHE A 314 -12.64 2.28 20.95
C PHE A 314 -12.08 1.11 21.76
N GLY A 315 -10.90 0.61 21.41
CA GLY A 315 -10.19 -0.43 22.17
C GLY A 315 -9.77 0.04 23.57
N TYR A 316 -9.28 1.27 23.67
CA TYR A 316 -8.89 1.87 24.94
C TYR A 316 -10.06 1.91 25.95
N TYR A 317 -11.25 2.32 25.50
CA TYR A 317 -12.46 2.31 26.31
C TYR A 317 -13.17 0.96 26.39
N LYS A 318 -12.53 -0.12 25.92
CA LYS A 318 -13.11 -1.47 25.84
C LYS A 318 -14.48 -1.52 25.12
N ALA A 319 -14.68 -0.59 24.20
CA ALA A 319 -15.91 -0.44 23.42
C ALA A 319 -15.90 -1.21 22.09
N ASN A 320 -14.90 -2.06 21.85
CA ASN A 320 -14.68 -2.78 20.57
C ASN A 320 -15.55 -4.03 20.40
N TYR A 321 -16.54 -4.25 21.26
CA TYR A 321 -17.31 -5.48 21.27
C TYR A 321 -18.66 -5.33 20.58
N GLY A 322 -18.95 -6.24 19.65
CA GLY A 322 -20.25 -6.39 19.01
C GLY A 322 -20.44 -5.62 17.70
N ILE A 323 -21.43 -6.05 16.94
CA ILE A 323 -21.71 -5.55 15.58
C ILE A 323 -21.98 -4.04 15.57
N THR A 324 -22.71 -3.54 16.57
CA THR A 324 -23.03 -2.10 16.67
C THR A 324 -21.78 -1.24 16.76
N SER A 325 -20.81 -1.64 17.59
CA SER A 325 -19.54 -0.94 17.72
C SER A 325 -18.75 -0.94 16.39
N TRP A 326 -18.68 -2.08 15.71
CA TRP A 326 -18.00 -2.18 14.42
C TRP A 326 -18.65 -1.29 13.36
N VAL A 327 -19.98 -1.25 13.29
CA VAL A 327 -20.71 -0.38 12.37
C VAL A 327 -20.43 1.10 12.67
N ILE A 328 -20.47 1.50 13.93
CA ILE A 328 -20.15 2.89 14.33
C ILE A 328 -18.73 3.25 13.92
N GLN A 329 -17.73 2.40 14.18
CA GLN A 329 -16.35 2.66 13.80
C GLN A 329 -16.19 2.79 12.28
N ILE A 330 -16.81 1.90 11.49
CA ILE A 330 -16.77 1.98 10.02
C ILE A 330 -17.40 3.29 9.53
N LEU A 331 -18.55 3.68 10.08
CA LEU A 331 -19.21 4.93 9.71
C LEU A 331 -18.36 6.15 10.07
N LEU A 332 -17.72 6.15 11.24
CA LEU A 332 -16.78 7.21 11.64
C LEU A 332 -15.56 7.28 10.71
N ILE A 333 -14.94 6.14 10.40
CA ILE A 333 -13.78 6.06 9.48
C ILE A 333 -14.15 6.64 8.11
N LEU A 334 -15.27 6.19 7.54
CA LEU A 334 -15.72 6.65 6.22
C LEU A 334 -16.16 8.12 6.26
N GLY A 335 -16.91 8.52 7.29
CA GLY A 335 -17.37 9.90 7.45
C GLY A 335 -16.21 10.89 7.53
N ILE A 336 -15.21 10.61 8.39
CA ILE A 336 -14.03 11.46 8.53
C ILE A 336 -13.20 11.46 7.23
N ALA A 337 -13.00 10.29 6.60
CA ALA A 337 -12.26 10.20 5.35
C ALA A 337 -12.90 11.06 4.23
N ILE A 338 -14.24 11.07 4.15
CA ILE A 338 -14.97 11.89 3.17
C ILE A 338 -14.90 13.40 3.51
N VAL A 339 -15.02 13.76 4.78
CA VAL A 339 -14.97 15.16 5.22
C VAL A 339 -13.58 15.77 5.02
N VAL A 340 -12.52 15.02 5.29
CA VAL A 340 -11.14 15.50 5.17
C VAL A 340 -10.70 15.61 3.71
N LEU A 341 -11.26 14.80 2.80
CA LEU A 341 -10.89 14.75 1.39
C LEU A 341 -10.90 16.12 0.66
N PRO A 342 -11.92 16.98 0.76
CA PRO A 342 -11.97 18.26 0.07
C PRO A 342 -10.92 19.27 0.52
N PHE A 343 -10.50 19.22 1.80
CA PHE A 343 -9.56 20.20 2.36
C PHE A 343 -8.21 20.19 1.65
N TRP A 344 -7.78 19.05 1.09
CA TRP A 344 -6.52 18.96 0.38
C TRP A 344 -6.67 18.82 -1.15
N GLN A 345 -7.81 18.31 -1.65
CA GLN A 345 -8.07 18.26 -3.10
C GLN A 345 -8.17 19.66 -3.71
N ASN A 346 -8.79 20.59 -3.02
CA ASN A 346 -8.85 22.01 -3.43
C ASN A 346 -7.45 22.66 -3.47
N TRP A 347 -6.53 22.20 -2.64
CA TRP A 347 -5.12 22.62 -2.67
C TRP A 347 -4.37 22.13 -3.93
N HIS A 348 -4.85 21.03 -4.55
CA HIS A 348 -4.31 20.50 -5.81
C HIS A 348 -4.90 21.17 -7.05
N CYS A 349 -6.18 21.54 -7.02
CA CYS A 349 -6.88 22.14 -8.17
C CYS A 349 -6.55 23.62 -8.40
N SER A 350 -6.18 24.39 -7.38
CA SER A 350 -6.00 25.84 -7.48
C SER A 350 -4.67 26.31 -8.10
N ARG A 351 -3.81 25.40 -8.59
CA ARG A 351 -2.48 25.73 -9.15
C ARG A 351 -2.06 24.85 -10.34
N ASN A 352 -3.01 24.45 -11.21
CA ASN A 352 -2.68 23.91 -12.55
C ASN A 352 -2.97 24.94 -13.63
#